data_b30c3fe899916163bd0f09603ab1428f
#
_entry.id   b30c3fe899916163bd0f09603ab1428f
#
_cell.length_a   1.000
_cell.length_b   1.000
_cell.length_c   1.000
_cell.angle_alpha   90.00
_cell.angle_beta   90.00
_cell.angle_gamma   90.00
#
_symmetry.space_group_name_H-M   'P 1'
#
loop_
_entity.id
_entity.type
_entity.pdbx_description
1 polymer ?
#
loop_
_entity_poly.entity_id
_entity_poly.type
_entity_poly.pdbx_seq_one_letter_code
_entity_poly.pdbx_strand_id
1 'polypeptide(L)'
;MTSRREFLKKAGLLTAAFTVPTLNTQGETTQSRLSLKNTKIAVDDRWDVIVVGGGPGGCAAAISAAREGAKTLLIEAMGQLGGMGTAGMVPAWCPFSDGEKIIYRGLAEKIFEASRKGVPHERKQKMNWVSINPEYLMTVYDQMVTESGARVLFFSRVAAVEKAADETVDA
;
A
#
# COMPACT_ATOMS: atom_id res chain seq x y z
N MET A 1 -27.14 -25.97 31.86
CA MET A 1 -26.21 -25.19 30.99
C MET A 1 -26.31 -25.77 29.59
N THR A 2 -26.95 -25.07 28.69
CA THR A 2 -27.07 -25.48 27.27
C THR A 2 -25.73 -25.30 26.58
N SER A 3 -25.25 -26.35 25.91
CA SER A 3 -23.97 -26.30 25.23
C SER A 3 -24.00 -25.32 24.03
N ARG A 4 -22.87 -24.70 23.69
CA ARG A 4 -22.74 -23.79 22.51
C ARG A 4 -23.27 -24.44 21.23
N ARG A 5 -23.18 -25.75 21.11
CA ARG A 5 -23.64 -26.53 19.96
C ARG A 5 -25.17 -26.62 19.86
N GLU A 6 -25.87 -26.69 21.02
CA GLU A 6 -27.34 -26.67 21.06
C GLU A 6 -27.90 -25.27 20.79
N PHE A 7 -27.20 -24.23 21.25
CA PHE A 7 -27.59 -22.85 20.94
C PHE A 7 -27.52 -22.57 19.44
N LEU A 8 -26.43 -23.00 18.79
CA LEU A 8 -26.29 -22.83 17.33
C LEU A 8 -27.33 -23.61 16.51
N LYS A 9 -27.72 -24.82 16.97
CA LYS A 9 -28.77 -25.59 16.31
C LYS A 9 -30.12 -24.90 16.43
N LYS A 10 -30.45 -24.33 17.59
CA LYS A 10 -31.70 -23.58 17.81
C LYS A 10 -31.71 -22.24 17.08
N ALA A 11 -30.60 -21.55 16.98
CA ALA A 11 -30.44 -20.32 16.20
C ALA A 11 -30.61 -20.58 14.70
N GLY A 12 -30.08 -21.70 14.19
CA GLY A 12 -30.20 -22.09 12.78
C GLY A 12 -31.64 -22.47 12.38
N LEU A 13 -32.47 -22.98 13.31
CA LEU A 13 -33.88 -23.29 13.05
C LEU A 13 -34.76 -22.03 13.02
N LEU A 14 -34.38 -20.97 13.70
CA LEU A 14 -35.14 -19.69 13.69
C LEU A 14 -34.88 -18.87 12.43
N THR A 15 -33.75 -19.06 11.76
CA THR A 15 -33.47 -18.38 10.48
C THR A 15 -34.15 -19.00 9.27
N ALA A 16 -34.64 -20.25 9.38
CA ALA A 16 -35.37 -20.93 8.30
C ALA A 16 -36.83 -20.46 8.13
N ALA A 17 -37.37 -19.66 9.07
CA ALA A 17 -38.76 -19.19 9.02
C ALA A 17 -38.94 -17.80 8.39
N PHE A 18 -37.85 -17.09 8.09
CA PHE A 18 -37.86 -15.85 7.31
C PHE A 18 -37.39 -16.15 5.88
N THR A 19 -38.30 -16.67 5.06
CA THR A 19 -38.13 -16.56 3.60
C THR A 19 -38.28 -15.09 3.23
N VAL A 20 -37.16 -14.33 3.30
CA VAL A 20 -37.04 -13.08 2.58
C VAL A 20 -37.21 -13.45 1.10
N PRO A 21 -38.20 -12.91 0.36
CA PRO A 21 -38.23 -13.12 -1.07
C PRO A 21 -36.89 -12.60 -1.58
N THR A 22 -36.08 -13.49 -2.13
CA THR A 22 -34.92 -13.10 -2.91
C THR A 22 -35.46 -12.29 -4.07
N LEU A 23 -35.47 -10.98 -3.93
CA LEU A 23 -35.51 -10.07 -5.07
C LEU A 23 -34.33 -10.46 -5.94
N ASN A 24 -34.64 -11.25 -6.95
CA ASN A 24 -33.70 -11.58 -8.03
C ASN A 24 -33.53 -10.28 -8.83
N THR A 25 -32.80 -9.32 -8.25
CA THR A 25 -32.28 -8.20 -8.97
C THR A 25 -31.11 -8.74 -9.82
N GLN A 26 -31.47 -9.46 -10.88
CA GLN A 26 -30.66 -9.41 -12.07
C GLN A 26 -30.77 -7.97 -12.59
N GLY A 27 -30.17 -7.05 -11.87
CA GLY A 27 -29.76 -5.80 -12.44
C GLY A 27 -28.75 -6.17 -13.49
N GLU A 28 -29.15 -6.16 -14.74
CA GLU A 28 -28.23 -5.94 -15.84
C GLU A 28 -27.48 -4.67 -15.47
N THR A 29 -26.30 -4.83 -14.90
CA THR A 29 -25.33 -3.76 -14.83
C THR A 29 -24.95 -3.46 -16.28
N THR A 30 -25.77 -2.64 -16.91
CA THR A 30 -25.37 -1.94 -18.11
C THR A 30 -24.15 -1.12 -17.68
N GLN A 31 -22.97 -1.72 -17.81
CA GLN A 31 -21.73 -0.98 -17.66
C GLN A 31 -21.75 0.09 -18.75
N SER A 32 -22.14 1.29 -18.38
CA SER A 32 -22.02 2.44 -19.24
C SER A 32 -20.53 2.66 -19.50
N ARG A 33 -20.05 2.09 -20.59
CA ARG A 33 -18.67 2.31 -21.05
C ARG A 33 -18.59 3.73 -21.58
N LEU A 34 -17.90 4.61 -20.85
CA LEU A 34 -17.56 5.92 -21.36
C LEU A 34 -16.53 5.72 -22.49
N SER A 35 -17.00 5.80 -23.72
CA SER A 35 -16.12 5.77 -24.89
C SER A 35 -15.58 7.18 -25.13
N LEU A 36 -14.32 7.41 -24.81
CA LEU A 36 -13.60 8.63 -25.16
C LEU A 36 -13.22 8.60 -26.65
N LYS A 37 -14.22 8.66 -27.51
CA LYS A 37 -13.98 8.79 -28.96
C LYS A 37 -13.33 10.15 -29.24
N ASN A 38 -12.20 10.14 -29.94
CA ASN A 38 -11.44 11.31 -30.38
C ASN A 38 -10.69 12.13 -29.33
N THR A 39 -10.44 11.62 -28.14
CA THR A 39 -9.54 12.26 -27.23
C THR A 39 -8.10 11.81 -27.51
N LYS A 40 -7.24 12.74 -27.91
CA LYS A 40 -5.80 12.47 -27.98
C LYS A 40 -5.24 12.44 -26.58
N ILE A 41 -4.91 11.25 -26.09
CA ILE A 41 -4.29 11.06 -24.79
C ILE A 41 -2.77 11.15 -25.01
N ALA A 42 -2.09 11.98 -24.22
CA ALA A 42 -0.64 12.02 -24.23
C ALA A 42 -0.08 10.72 -23.66
N VAL A 43 0.85 10.13 -24.37
CA VAL A 43 1.55 8.92 -23.94
C VAL A 43 2.93 9.31 -23.43
N ASP A 44 3.32 8.77 -22.28
CA ASP A 44 4.64 8.90 -21.69
C ASP A 44 5.25 7.51 -21.55
N ASP A 45 6.12 7.14 -22.47
CA ASP A 45 6.79 5.85 -22.62
C ASP A 45 8.23 5.84 -22.07
N ARG A 46 8.60 6.84 -21.28
CA ARG A 46 9.97 7.04 -20.80
C ARG A 46 10.35 6.14 -19.62
N TRP A 47 9.45 5.37 -19.08
CA TRP A 47 9.62 4.67 -17.82
C TRP A 47 9.90 3.19 -18.03
N ASP A 48 10.99 2.70 -17.40
CA ASP A 48 11.32 1.27 -17.38
C ASP A 48 10.48 0.54 -16.29
N VAL A 49 10.21 1.24 -15.16
CA VAL A 49 9.42 0.71 -14.05
C VAL A 49 8.40 1.75 -13.58
N ILE A 50 7.15 1.31 -13.47
CA ILE A 50 6.08 2.10 -12.84
C ILE A 50 5.62 1.38 -11.58
N VAL A 51 5.78 2.05 -10.43
CA VAL A 51 5.33 1.56 -9.13
C VAL A 51 4.02 2.26 -8.77
N VAL A 52 3.01 1.50 -8.36
CA VAL A 52 1.70 2.03 -8.00
C VAL A 52 1.48 1.94 -6.49
N GLY A 53 1.27 3.10 -5.87
CA GLY A 53 1.08 3.29 -4.45
C GLY A 53 2.36 3.65 -3.70
N GLY A 54 2.40 4.83 -3.07
CA GLY A 54 3.52 5.38 -2.32
C GLY A 54 3.56 4.98 -0.84
N GLY A 55 2.98 3.82 -0.49
CA GLY A 55 3.15 3.25 0.86
C GLY A 55 4.57 2.71 1.09
N PRO A 56 4.86 2.11 2.26
CA PRO A 56 6.20 1.62 2.59
C PRO A 56 6.78 0.66 1.54
N GLY A 57 5.95 -0.27 1.05
CA GLY A 57 6.35 -1.23 0.03
C GLY A 57 6.64 -0.56 -1.32
N GLY A 58 5.76 0.36 -1.76
CA GLY A 58 5.95 1.08 -3.01
C GLY A 58 7.16 2.02 -2.98
N CYS A 59 7.36 2.74 -1.88
CA CYS A 59 8.58 3.54 -1.71
C CYS A 59 9.83 2.66 -1.79
N ALA A 60 9.83 1.51 -1.10
CA ALA A 60 10.96 0.59 -1.15
C ALA A 60 11.21 0.04 -2.57
N ALA A 61 10.14 -0.34 -3.28
CA ALA A 61 10.22 -0.82 -4.66
C ALA A 61 10.78 0.26 -5.59
N ALA A 62 10.26 1.49 -5.51
CA ALA A 62 10.71 2.59 -6.34
C ALA A 62 12.19 2.95 -6.08
N ILE A 63 12.59 3.03 -4.80
CA ILE A 63 13.97 3.29 -4.41
C ILE A 63 14.90 2.20 -4.95
N SER A 64 14.50 0.94 -4.83
CA SER A 64 15.31 -0.18 -5.27
C SER A 64 15.47 -0.20 -6.79
N ALA A 65 14.38 -0.07 -7.54
CA ALA A 65 14.41 -0.04 -8.99
C ALA A 65 15.26 1.13 -9.52
N ALA A 66 15.11 2.32 -8.96
CA ALA A 66 15.89 3.48 -9.37
C ALA A 66 17.39 3.33 -9.07
N ARG A 67 17.75 2.71 -7.94
CA ARG A 67 19.16 2.43 -7.58
C ARG A 67 19.82 1.43 -8.51
N GLU A 68 19.06 0.52 -9.09
CA GLU A 68 19.55 -0.41 -10.13
C GLU A 68 19.61 0.24 -11.54
N GLY A 69 19.32 1.54 -11.63
CA GLY A 69 19.45 2.33 -12.85
C GLY A 69 18.19 2.40 -13.71
N ALA A 70 17.08 1.80 -13.28
CA ALA A 70 15.82 1.89 -14.01
C ALA A 70 15.21 3.29 -13.91
N LYS A 71 14.68 3.83 -15.01
CA LYS A 71 13.88 5.05 -15.02
C LYS A 71 12.54 4.76 -14.34
N THR A 72 12.42 5.13 -13.09
CA THR A 72 11.32 4.72 -12.21
C THR A 72 10.34 5.85 -11.96
N LEU A 73 9.04 5.58 -12.17
CA LEU A 73 7.92 6.43 -11.78
C LEU A 73 7.14 5.78 -10.64
N LEU A 74 6.94 6.52 -9.55
CA LEU A 74 6.07 6.16 -8.45
C LEU A 74 4.77 6.96 -8.55
N ILE A 75 3.64 6.29 -8.71
CA ILE A 75 2.31 6.90 -8.78
C ILE A 75 1.65 6.78 -7.41
N GLU A 76 1.25 7.92 -6.82
CA GLU A 76 0.58 7.97 -5.52
C GLU A 76 -0.73 8.73 -5.61
N ALA A 77 -1.78 8.16 -5.01
CA ALA A 77 -3.12 8.72 -5.03
C ALA A 77 -3.29 9.94 -4.12
N MET A 78 -2.47 10.03 -3.10
CA MET A 78 -2.46 11.13 -2.14
C MET A 78 -1.34 12.13 -2.45
N GLY A 79 -1.23 13.19 -1.67
CA GLY A 79 -0.17 14.19 -1.78
C GLY A 79 1.04 13.91 -0.90
N GLN A 80 1.21 12.66 -0.41
CA GLN A 80 2.29 12.33 0.51
C GLN A 80 2.66 10.85 0.42
N LEU A 81 3.93 10.53 0.72
CA LEU A 81 4.47 9.18 0.77
C LEU A 81 4.40 8.57 2.18
N GLY A 82 4.61 7.25 2.28
CA GLY A 82 4.72 6.51 3.54
C GLY A 82 3.45 5.78 3.98
N GLY A 83 2.30 6.04 3.34
CA GLY A 83 1.07 5.28 3.56
C GLY A 83 0.60 5.25 5.01
N MET A 84 0.52 4.06 5.63
CA MET A 84 -0.05 3.88 6.97
C MET A 84 0.73 4.60 8.07
N GLY A 85 2.05 4.72 7.96
CA GLY A 85 2.89 5.42 8.93
C GLY A 85 2.84 6.94 8.84
N THR A 86 2.28 7.47 7.76
CA THR A 86 2.14 8.92 7.49
C THR A 86 0.67 9.30 7.40
N ALA A 87 0.06 9.16 6.22
CA ALA A 87 -1.36 9.47 5.99
C ALA A 87 -2.30 8.66 6.89
N GLY A 88 -2.00 7.40 7.16
CA GLY A 88 -2.80 6.51 7.98
C GLY A 88 -2.62 6.71 9.48
N MET A 89 -1.68 7.58 9.92
CA MET A 89 -1.44 7.95 11.31
C MET A 89 -1.20 6.77 12.26
N VAL A 90 -0.61 5.68 11.77
CA VAL A 90 -0.20 4.55 12.63
C VAL A 90 0.93 5.03 13.54
N PRO A 91 0.76 4.92 14.88
CA PRO A 91 1.58 5.68 15.83
C PRO A 91 2.94 5.04 16.13
N ALA A 92 3.17 3.81 15.71
CA ALA A 92 4.41 3.10 16.07
C ALA A 92 4.82 2.05 15.04
N TRP A 93 6.14 1.84 14.94
CA TRP A 93 6.70 0.67 14.30
C TRP A 93 6.35 -0.58 15.11
N CYS A 94 5.72 -1.57 14.48
CA CYS A 94 5.50 -2.89 15.06
C CYS A 94 6.84 -3.62 15.30
N PRO A 95 6.83 -4.82 15.89
CA PRO A 95 8.08 -5.54 16.16
C PRO A 95 9.02 -5.51 14.96
N PHE A 96 10.18 -4.88 15.15
CA PHE A 96 11.25 -4.74 14.15
C PHE A 96 12.43 -5.65 14.48
N SER A 97 12.29 -6.37 15.58
CA SER A 97 13.30 -7.26 16.13
C SER A 97 12.68 -8.53 16.73
N ASP A 98 13.52 -9.50 16.99
CA ASP A 98 13.19 -10.71 17.77
C ASP A 98 13.32 -10.51 19.29
N GLY A 99 13.59 -9.27 19.72
CA GLY A 99 13.87 -8.91 21.13
C GLY A 99 15.35 -8.69 21.40
N GLU A 100 16.24 -9.31 20.62
CA GLU A 100 17.69 -9.21 20.77
C GLU A 100 18.34 -8.42 19.64
N LYS A 101 17.88 -8.61 18.41
CA LYS A 101 18.45 -7.98 17.21
C LYS A 101 17.36 -7.52 16.24
N ILE A 102 17.69 -6.52 15.42
CA ILE A 102 16.86 -6.11 14.30
C ILE A 102 16.87 -7.21 13.24
N ILE A 103 15.68 -7.65 12.80
CA ILE A 103 15.49 -8.68 11.79
C ILE A 103 15.23 -8.11 10.40
N TYR A 104 14.70 -6.91 10.30
CA TYR A 104 14.48 -6.23 9.03
C TYR A 104 15.71 -5.39 8.65
N ARG A 105 16.46 -5.84 7.65
CA ARG A 105 17.72 -5.23 7.22
C ARG A 105 17.56 -4.37 5.96
N GLY A 106 18.64 -3.77 5.54
CA GLY A 106 18.74 -3.03 4.28
C GLY A 106 17.96 -1.72 4.29
N LEU A 107 17.09 -1.52 3.30
CA LEU A 107 16.34 -0.28 3.14
C LEU A 107 15.36 -0.04 4.30
N ALA A 108 14.69 -1.10 4.78
CA ALA A 108 13.77 -1.01 5.89
C ALA A 108 14.46 -0.52 7.18
N GLU A 109 15.65 -1.05 7.48
CA GLU A 109 16.47 -0.60 8.62
C GLU A 109 16.89 0.86 8.46
N LYS A 110 17.29 1.28 7.26
CA LYS A 110 17.67 2.68 6.99
C LYS A 110 16.51 3.64 7.19
N ILE A 111 15.31 3.29 6.75
CA ILE A 111 14.09 4.10 6.94
C ILE A 111 13.76 4.17 8.43
N PHE A 112 13.80 3.04 9.13
CA PHE A 112 13.55 2.97 10.57
C PHE A 112 14.52 3.87 11.34
N GLU A 113 15.82 3.72 11.13
CA GLU A 113 16.84 4.53 11.82
C GLU A 113 16.72 6.03 11.47
N ALA A 114 16.43 6.37 10.23
CA ALA A 114 16.19 7.75 9.85
C ALA A 114 14.96 8.32 10.56
N SER A 115 13.86 7.56 10.63
CA SER A 115 12.62 8.01 11.25
C SER A 115 12.74 8.28 12.75
N ARG A 116 13.67 7.61 13.44
CA ARG A 116 13.91 7.80 14.88
C ARG A 116 14.36 9.21 15.25
N LYS A 117 14.93 9.94 14.30
CA LYS A 117 15.31 11.36 14.52
C LYS A 117 14.08 12.23 14.78
N GLY A 118 12.89 11.83 14.30
CA GLY A 118 11.62 12.50 14.57
C GLY A 118 11.05 12.25 15.97
N VAL A 119 11.65 11.32 16.74
CA VAL A 119 11.23 10.96 18.10
C VAL A 119 12.43 10.90 19.06
N PRO A 120 13.14 12.01 19.26
CA PRO A 120 14.41 12.02 20.00
C PRO A 120 14.27 11.64 21.48
N HIS A 121 13.07 11.68 22.03
CA HIS A 121 12.76 11.28 23.40
C HIS A 121 12.66 9.77 23.60
N GLU A 122 12.53 9.00 22.51
CA GLU A 122 12.52 7.53 22.58
C GLU A 122 13.92 6.98 22.91
N ARG A 123 13.95 5.90 23.70
CA ARG A 123 15.22 5.23 24.04
C ARG A 123 15.86 4.68 22.78
N LYS A 124 17.14 4.96 22.58
CA LYS A 124 17.90 4.49 21.38
C LYS A 124 17.90 2.96 21.26
N GLN A 125 17.86 2.25 22.36
CA GLN A 125 17.88 0.77 22.40
C GLN A 125 16.51 0.14 22.16
N LYS A 126 15.42 0.95 22.14
CA LYS A 126 14.08 0.44 21.86
C LYS A 126 13.99 0.02 20.39
N MET A 127 13.71 -1.24 20.14
CA MET A 127 13.66 -1.84 18.80
C MET A 127 12.25 -2.21 18.35
N ASN A 128 11.31 -2.32 19.30
CA ASN A 128 9.93 -2.68 19.05
C ASN A 128 9.00 -1.58 19.59
N TRP A 129 7.87 -1.39 18.93
CA TRP A 129 6.88 -0.38 19.31
C TRP A 129 7.48 1.03 19.46
N VAL A 130 8.39 1.35 18.55
CA VAL A 130 9.01 2.68 18.51
C VAL A 130 8.00 3.66 17.92
N SER A 131 7.80 4.77 18.60
CA SER A 131 6.85 5.80 18.15
C SER A 131 7.24 6.35 16.78
N ILE A 132 6.24 6.71 16.00
CA ILE A 132 6.39 7.39 14.71
C ILE A 132 5.95 8.83 14.86
N ASN A 133 6.77 9.76 14.39
CA ASN A 133 6.34 11.09 14.03
C ASN A 133 5.96 11.07 12.55
N PRO A 134 4.64 11.13 12.18
CA PRO A 134 4.21 10.96 10.80
C PRO A 134 4.76 12.02 9.85
N GLU A 135 4.84 13.27 10.29
CA GLU A 135 5.36 14.37 9.48
C GLU A 135 6.86 14.20 9.19
N TYR A 136 7.60 13.78 10.22
CA TYR A 136 9.02 13.50 10.04
C TYR A 136 9.26 12.27 9.16
N LEU A 137 8.49 11.21 9.35
CA LEU A 137 8.58 10.01 8.51
C LEU A 137 8.25 10.31 7.04
N MET A 138 7.30 11.19 6.77
CA MET A 138 7.00 11.67 5.43
C MET A 138 8.23 12.29 4.77
N THR A 139 8.94 13.18 5.48
CA THR A 139 10.17 13.78 4.96
C THR A 139 11.27 12.76 4.69
N VAL A 140 11.36 11.70 5.50
CA VAL A 140 12.30 10.60 5.28
C VAL A 140 11.99 9.86 3.97
N TYR A 141 10.72 9.55 3.70
CA TYR A 141 10.34 8.90 2.44
C TYR A 141 10.57 9.81 1.24
N ASP A 142 10.15 11.08 1.32
CA ASP A 142 10.34 12.06 0.25
C ASP A 142 11.83 12.20 -0.11
N GLN A 143 12.67 12.35 0.90
CA GLN A 143 14.12 12.44 0.70
C GLN A 143 14.69 11.18 0.07
N MET A 144 14.41 10.01 0.62
CA MET A 144 14.99 8.76 0.15
C MET A 144 14.53 8.37 -1.26
N VAL A 145 13.27 8.63 -1.60
CA VAL A 145 12.73 8.40 -2.95
C VAL A 145 13.38 9.37 -3.94
N THR A 146 13.44 10.65 -3.61
CA THR A 146 14.02 11.67 -4.49
C THR A 146 15.52 11.44 -4.72
N GLU A 147 16.28 11.16 -3.64
CA GLU A 147 17.72 10.87 -3.73
C GLU A 147 18.04 9.59 -4.52
N SER A 148 17.10 8.65 -4.60
CA SER A 148 17.28 7.44 -5.41
C SER A 148 17.22 7.69 -6.92
N GLY A 149 16.67 8.85 -7.33
CA GLY A 149 16.41 9.18 -8.74
C GLY A 149 15.02 8.79 -9.23
N ALA A 150 14.19 8.16 -8.42
CA ALA A 150 12.80 7.90 -8.76
C ALA A 150 12.00 9.20 -8.84
N ARG A 151 11.06 9.26 -9.80
CA ARG A 151 10.11 10.38 -9.94
C ARG A 151 8.79 10.01 -9.30
N VAL A 152 8.12 10.98 -8.67
CA VAL A 152 6.81 10.77 -8.04
C VAL A 152 5.75 11.57 -8.78
N LEU A 153 4.60 10.94 -9.02
CA LEU A 153 3.39 11.56 -9.53
C LEU A 153 2.31 11.44 -8.46
N PHE A 154 2.06 12.52 -7.74
CA PHE A 154 1.02 12.61 -6.72
C PHE A 154 -0.37 12.84 -7.31
N PHE A 155 -1.40 12.65 -6.48
CA PHE A 155 -2.82 12.85 -6.83
C PHE A 155 -3.26 12.08 -8.08
N SER A 156 -2.62 10.94 -8.33
CA SER A 156 -2.82 10.15 -9.54
C SER A 156 -3.16 8.71 -9.21
N ARG A 157 -4.08 8.13 -9.98
CA ARG A 157 -4.54 6.75 -9.80
C ARG A 157 -4.47 6.01 -11.11
N VAL A 158 -4.05 4.75 -11.05
CA VAL A 158 -4.14 3.85 -12.20
C VAL A 158 -5.59 3.45 -12.40
N ALA A 159 -6.11 3.70 -13.60
CA ALA A 159 -7.48 3.37 -13.98
C ALA A 159 -7.59 1.99 -14.64
N ALA A 160 -6.58 1.62 -15.43
CA ALA A 160 -6.53 0.34 -16.14
C ALA A 160 -5.09 -0.07 -16.42
N VAL A 161 -4.88 -1.36 -16.60
CA VAL A 161 -3.62 -1.95 -17.07
C VAL A 161 -3.97 -2.88 -18.21
N GLU A 162 -3.27 -2.73 -19.32
CA GLU A 162 -3.36 -3.64 -20.46
C GLU A 162 -2.06 -4.44 -20.54
N LYS A 163 -2.19 -5.75 -20.71
CA LYS A 163 -1.05 -6.64 -20.93
C LYS A 163 -0.98 -6.99 -22.41
N ALA A 164 0.19 -6.86 -23.01
CA ALA A 164 0.42 -7.33 -24.38
C ALA A 164 0.24 -8.87 -24.44
N ALA A 165 -0.34 -9.36 -25.53
CA ALA A 165 -0.70 -10.79 -25.68
C ALA A 165 0.50 -11.74 -25.70
N ASP A 166 1.72 -11.22 -25.90
CA ASP A 166 2.95 -12.00 -26.13
C ASP A 166 3.88 -12.12 -24.92
N GLU A 167 3.53 -11.53 -23.79
CA GLU A 167 4.39 -11.66 -22.62
C GLU A 167 4.07 -12.93 -21.82
N THR A 168 4.60 -14.04 -22.25
CA THR A 168 4.91 -15.17 -21.40
C THR A 168 6.05 -14.74 -20.47
N VAL A 169 5.74 -14.56 -19.19
CA VAL A 169 6.77 -14.55 -18.16
C VAL A 169 7.21 -16.01 -18.02
N ASP A 170 8.31 -16.36 -18.65
CA ASP A 170 8.98 -17.63 -18.39
C ASP A 170 9.54 -17.56 -16.96
N ALA A 171 9.03 -18.45 -16.09
CA ALA A 171 9.43 -18.59 -14.70
C ALA A 171 10.73 -19.39 -14.58
#